data_9d4f9b1c935bcf89c924b9c3373a2350
#
_entry.id   9d4f9b1c935bcf89c924b9c3373a2350
#
_cell.length_a   1.000
_cell.length_b   1.000
_cell.length_c   1.000
_cell.angle_alpha   90.00
_cell.angle_beta   90.00
_cell.angle_gamma   90.00
#
_symmetry.space_group_name_H-M   'P 1'
#
loop_
_entity.id
_entity.type
_entity.pdbx_description
1 polymer ?
#
loop_
_entity_poly.entity_id
_entity_poly.type
_entity_poly.pdbx_seq_one_letter_code
_entity_poly.pdbx_strand_id
1 'polypeptide(L)'
;MEVKGILKERVGSTCGVSQRTGNKWRTDEWLVVIPGPYEKKINFEVRGEDRCKQWEQFYNGMPDKNTPVLVKFEVNAREFVKDGQTRWLNAVEAWSIEVTTW
;
A
#
# COMPACT_ATOMS: atom_id res chain seq x y z
N MET A 1 8.72 9.41 -3.89
CA MET A 1 7.73 10.33 -3.27
C MET A 1 7.42 9.87 -1.87
N GLU A 2 6.96 10.77 -1.06
CA GLU A 2 6.62 10.43 0.33
C GLU A 2 5.42 11.24 0.81
N VAL A 3 4.68 10.68 1.76
CA VAL A 3 3.51 11.31 2.36
C VAL A 3 3.45 10.97 3.84
N LYS A 4 2.96 11.92 4.63
CA LYS A 4 2.63 11.72 6.04
C LYS A 4 1.13 11.51 6.19
N GLY A 5 0.75 10.57 7.00
CA GLY A 5 -0.66 10.28 7.26
C GLY A 5 -0.82 9.30 8.40
N ILE A 6 -2.02 8.74 8.48
CA ILE A 6 -2.38 7.73 9.49
C ILE A 6 -2.65 6.43 8.76
N LEU A 7 -1.96 5.36 9.17
CA LEU A 7 -2.21 4.02 8.64
C LEU A 7 -3.50 3.49 9.24
N LYS A 8 -4.55 3.48 8.42
CA LYS A 8 -5.91 3.21 8.90
C LYS A 8 -6.19 1.72 9.03
N GLU A 9 -6.05 0.98 7.94
CA GLU A 9 -6.37 -0.45 7.92
C GLU A 9 -5.84 -1.11 6.64
N ARG A 10 -5.72 -2.43 6.70
CA ARG A 10 -5.48 -3.25 5.51
C ARG A 10 -6.84 -3.50 4.84
N VAL A 11 -6.99 -3.07 3.61
CA VAL A 11 -8.25 -3.18 2.87
C VAL A 11 -8.29 -4.36 1.91
N GLY A 12 -7.15 -4.99 1.66
CA GLY A 12 -7.10 -6.17 0.80
C GLY A 12 -5.80 -6.93 0.95
N SER A 13 -5.85 -8.20 0.60
CA SER A 13 -4.68 -9.07 0.53
C SER A 13 -4.93 -10.12 -0.55
N THR A 14 -3.98 -10.23 -1.45
CA THR A 14 -4.01 -11.21 -2.53
C THR A 14 -2.70 -11.98 -2.52
N CYS A 15 -2.79 -13.29 -2.61
CA CYS A 15 -1.60 -14.15 -2.64
C CYS A 15 -1.81 -15.30 -3.60
N GLY A 16 -0.71 -15.92 -3.98
CA GLY A 16 -0.73 -17.06 -4.88
C GLY A 16 0.63 -17.67 -5.05
N VAL A 17 0.71 -18.62 -5.97
CA VAL A 17 1.95 -19.28 -6.36
C VAL A 17 2.13 -19.06 -7.85
N SER A 18 3.31 -18.57 -8.25
CA SER A 18 3.62 -18.41 -9.65
C SER A 18 3.71 -19.79 -10.33
N GLN A 19 2.90 -20.01 -11.35
CA GLN A 19 2.94 -21.24 -12.13
C GLN A 19 4.27 -21.38 -12.90
N ARG A 20 4.89 -20.25 -13.19
CA ARG A 20 6.14 -20.20 -13.95
C ARG A 20 7.36 -20.56 -13.12
N THR A 21 7.43 -20.07 -11.88
CA THR A 21 8.61 -20.21 -11.02
C THR A 21 8.36 -21.05 -9.77
N GLY A 22 7.09 -21.32 -9.43
CA GLY A 22 6.72 -21.98 -8.18
C GLY A 22 6.88 -21.12 -6.94
N ASN A 23 7.27 -19.86 -7.09
CA ASN A 23 7.45 -18.95 -5.97
C ASN A 23 6.12 -18.41 -5.47
N LYS A 24 6.01 -18.27 -4.16
CA LYS A 24 4.86 -17.63 -3.53
C LYS A 24 4.96 -16.12 -3.71
N TRP A 25 3.81 -15.49 -3.94
CA TRP A 25 3.71 -14.04 -3.99
C TRP A 25 2.56 -13.56 -3.12
N ARG A 26 2.66 -12.33 -2.63
CA ARG A 26 1.63 -11.67 -1.84
C ARG A 26 1.65 -10.17 -2.13
N THR A 27 0.46 -9.61 -2.29
CA THR A 27 0.27 -8.16 -2.43
C THR A 27 -0.85 -7.76 -1.49
N ASP A 28 -0.57 -6.81 -0.62
CA ASP A 28 -1.55 -6.24 0.30
C ASP A 28 -1.89 -4.81 -0.12
N GLU A 29 -3.08 -4.37 0.23
CA GLU A 29 -3.51 -3.00 0.06
C GLU A 29 -3.80 -2.38 1.42
N TRP A 30 -3.20 -1.21 1.67
CA TRP A 30 -3.31 -0.48 2.91
C TRP A 30 -3.84 0.92 2.69
N LEU A 31 -4.82 1.30 3.50
CA LEU A 31 -5.41 2.63 3.44
C LEU A 31 -4.68 3.57 4.39
N VAL A 32 -4.20 4.68 3.85
CA VAL A 32 -3.58 5.78 4.61
C VAL A 32 -4.47 7.00 4.48
N VAL A 33 -4.79 7.61 5.61
CA VAL A 33 -5.63 8.80 5.69
C VAL A 33 -4.75 10.01 5.96
N ILE A 34 -4.91 11.04 5.15
CA ILE A 34 -4.24 12.32 5.35
C ILE A 34 -5.28 13.27 5.95
N PRO A 35 -5.18 13.58 7.26
CA PRO A 35 -6.15 14.44 7.91
C PRO A 35 -6.01 15.89 7.44
N GLY A 36 -7.10 16.64 7.56
CA GLY A 36 -7.15 18.05 7.16
C GLY A 36 -8.58 18.52 6.95
N PRO A 37 -8.78 19.78 6.53
CA PRO A 37 -10.10 20.31 6.22
C PRO A 37 -10.84 19.46 5.17
N TYR A 38 -10.05 18.89 4.25
CA TYR A 38 -10.55 17.96 3.25
C TYR A 38 -9.72 16.68 3.39
N GLU A 39 -10.27 15.72 4.14
CA GLU A 39 -9.62 14.44 4.36
C GLU A 39 -9.32 13.75 3.02
N LYS A 40 -8.09 13.30 2.85
CA LYS A 40 -7.67 12.54 1.67
C LYS A 40 -7.30 11.12 2.07
N LYS A 41 -7.57 10.19 1.16
CA LYS A 41 -7.26 8.77 1.36
C LYS A 41 -6.41 8.27 0.21
N ILE A 42 -5.40 7.49 0.55
CA ILE A 42 -4.55 6.83 -0.44
C ILE A 42 -4.56 5.33 -0.16
N ASN A 43 -4.86 4.55 -1.18
CA ASN A 43 -4.77 3.10 -1.11
C ASN A 43 -3.40 2.68 -1.63
N PHE A 44 -2.51 2.28 -0.72
CA PHE A 44 -1.18 1.84 -1.08
C PHE A 44 -1.16 0.35 -1.36
N GLU A 45 -0.49 -0.02 -2.44
CA GLU A 45 -0.19 -1.38 -2.80
C GLU A 45 1.19 -1.73 -2.24
N VAL A 46 1.26 -2.82 -1.45
CA VAL A 46 2.50 -3.31 -0.85
C VAL A 46 2.77 -4.70 -1.44
N ARG A 47 3.85 -4.82 -2.18
CA ARG A 47 4.19 -6.05 -2.89
C ARG A 47 5.34 -6.78 -2.24
N GLY A 48 5.24 -8.09 -2.23
CA GLY A 48 6.24 -9.00 -1.69
C GLY A 48 5.84 -9.53 -0.32
N GLU A 49 6.04 -10.82 -0.10
CA GLU A 49 5.62 -11.48 1.12
C GLU A 49 6.29 -10.87 2.35
N ASP A 50 7.60 -10.65 2.30
CA ASP A 50 8.36 -10.08 3.41
C ASP A 50 7.91 -8.66 3.74
N ARG A 51 7.69 -7.85 2.71
CA ARG A 51 7.23 -6.46 2.88
C ARG A 51 5.82 -6.41 3.45
N CYS A 52 4.92 -7.28 2.98
CA CYS A 52 3.57 -7.39 3.53
C CYS A 52 3.60 -7.74 5.01
N LYS A 53 4.45 -8.68 5.41
CA LYS A 53 4.63 -9.06 6.82
C LYS A 53 5.19 -7.91 7.64
N GLN A 54 6.14 -7.14 7.10
CA GLN A 54 6.69 -5.96 7.77
C GLN A 54 5.63 -4.91 8.07
N TRP A 55 4.76 -4.64 7.09
CA TRP A 55 3.67 -3.68 7.27
C TRP A 55 2.65 -4.17 8.29
N GLU A 56 2.31 -5.44 8.24
CA GLU A 56 1.40 -6.07 9.20
C GLU A 56 1.95 -6.00 10.62
N GLN A 57 3.22 -6.33 10.82
CA GLN A 57 3.89 -6.23 12.12
C GLN A 57 4.00 -4.77 12.59
N PHE A 58 4.29 -3.86 11.68
CA PHE A 58 4.34 -2.43 11.97
C PHE A 58 2.99 -1.93 12.50
N TYR A 59 1.92 -2.26 11.81
CA TYR A 59 0.57 -1.87 12.21
C TYR A 59 0.17 -2.47 13.56
N ASN A 60 0.39 -3.76 13.74
CA ASN A 60 0.04 -4.46 14.98
C ASN A 60 0.88 -4.01 16.17
N GLY A 61 2.11 -3.58 15.92
CA GLY A 61 3.03 -3.12 16.96
C GLY A 61 2.86 -1.67 17.39
N MET A 62 2.04 -0.88 16.70
CA MET A 62 1.79 0.50 17.10
C MET A 62 0.85 0.57 18.30
N PRO A 63 1.29 1.14 19.44
CA PRO A 63 0.40 1.29 20.61
C PRO A 63 -0.73 2.28 20.36
N ASP A 64 -0.48 3.33 19.58
CA ASP A 64 -1.48 4.32 19.20
C ASP A 64 -1.64 4.32 17.69
N LYS A 65 -2.83 3.93 17.21
CA LYS A 65 -3.13 3.87 15.77
C LYS A 65 -3.25 5.24 15.11
N ASN A 66 -3.32 6.31 15.88
CA ASN A 66 -3.32 7.70 15.38
C ASN A 66 -1.91 8.28 15.25
N THR A 67 -0.88 7.50 15.49
CA THR A 67 0.50 7.92 15.30
C THR A 67 0.75 8.22 13.82
N PRO A 68 1.29 9.40 13.48
CA PRO A 68 1.59 9.71 12.10
C PRO A 68 2.70 8.81 11.55
N VAL A 69 2.55 8.40 10.31
CA VAL A 69 3.51 7.57 9.60
C VAL A 69 3.99 8.27 8.34
N LEU A 70 5.24 8.01 7.99
CA LEU A 70 5.83 8.47 6.73
C LEU A 70 5.90 7.28 5.79
N VAL A 71 5.22 7.39 4.65
CA VAL A 71 5.21 6.34 3.63
C VAL A 71 5.97 6.82 2.42
N LYS A 72 6.94 6.04 1.99
CA LYS A 72 7.68 6.26 0.74
C LYS A 72 7.08 5.37 -0.34
N PHE A 73 6.82 5.97 -1.50
CA PHE A 73 6.07 5.29 -2.55
C PHE A 73 6.42 5.80 -3.94
N GLU A 74 5.96 5.08 -4.93
CA GLU A 74 6.04 5.45 -6.34
C GLU A 74 4.67 5.28 -6.97
N VAL A 75 4.39 6.08 -8.00
CA VAL A 75 3.17 5.95 -8.80
C VAL A 75 3.55 5.34 -10.14
N ASN A 76 2.88 4.26 -10.49
CA ASN A 76 3.10 3.59 -11.75
C ASN A 76 1.77 3.38 -12.47
N ALA A 77 1.69 3.79 -13.72
CA ALA A 77 0.50 3.58 -14.52
C ALA A 77 0.52 2.17 -15.12
N ARG A 78 -0.60 1.48 -15.03
CA ARG A 78 -0.79 0.16 -15.63
C ARG A 78 -1.78 0.25 -16.76
N GLU A 79 -1.44 -0.37 -17.86
CA GLU A 79 -2.32 -0.52 -19.01
C GLU A 79 -3.31 -1.65 -18.76
N PHE A 80 -4.56 -1.38 -19.03
CA PHE A 80 -5.64 -2.34 -18.92
C PHE A 80 -6.47 -2.31 -20.19
N VAL A 81 -6.58 -3.46 -20.86
CA VAL A 81 -7.36 -3.60 -22.10
C VAL A 81 -8.62 -4.38 -21.80
N LYS A 82 -9.78 -3.78 -22.06
CA LYS A 82 -11.08 -4.42 -21.91
C LYS A 82 -11.96 -4.01 -23.09
N ASP A 83 -12.58 -5.01 -23.75
CA ASP A 83 -13.49 -4.81 -24.87
C ASP A 83 -12.88 -3.95 -26.00
N GLY A 84 -11.59 -4.17 -26.28
CA GLY A 84 -10.86 -3.44 -27.32
C GLY A 84 -10.51 -2.00 -26.95
N GLN A 85 -10.79 -1.58 -25.72
CA GLN A 85 -10.42 -0.25 -25.23
C GLN A 85 -9.25 -0.34 -24.26
N THR A 86 -8.29 0.55 -24.44
CA THR A 86 -7.15 0.67 -23.54
C THR A 86 -7.43 1.73 -22.49
N ARG A 87 -7.22 1.35 -21.23
CA ARG A 87 -7.33 2.25 -20.10
C ARG A 87 -6.03 2.22 -19.29
N TRP A 88 -5.72 3.35 -18.69
CA TRP A 88 -4.55 3.49 -17.84
C TRP A 88 -5.01 3.71 -16.40
N LEU A 89 -4.53 2.85 -15.49
CA LEU A 89 -4.82 2.95 -14.07
C LEU A 89 -3.55 3.27 -13.32
N ASN A 90 -3.62 4.23 -12.41
CA ASN A 90 -2.51 4.55 -11.53
C ASN A 90 -2.50 3.60 -10.34
N ALA A 91 -1.36 2.95 -10.12
CA ALA A 91 -1.09 2.17 -8.92
C ALA A 91 -0.11 2.94 -8.05
N VAL A 92 -0.40 3.05 -6.77
CA VAL A 92 0.47 3.70 -5.79
C VAL A 92 1.17 2.59 -5.01
N GLU A 93 2.44 2.39 -5.30
CA GLU A 93 3.24 1.28 -4.76
C GLU A 93 4.13 1.79 -3.62
N ALA A 94 3.85 1.35 -2.40
CA ALA A 94 4.63 1.72 -1.22
C ALA A 94 5.77 0.72 -1.00
N TRP A 95 6.93 1.24 -0.61
CA TRP A 95 8.10 0.41 -0.35
C TRP A 95 8.72 0.64 1.02
N SER A 96 8.29 1.67 1.75
CA SER A 96 8.79 1.94 3.10
C SER A 96 7.73 2.63 3.95
N ILE A 97 7.69 2.27 5.22
CA ILE A 97 6.83 2.90 6.21
C ILE A 97 7.61 3.06 7.52
N GLU A 98 7.47 4.21 8.15
CA GLU A 98 8.10 4.49 9.46
C GLU A 98 7.24 5.45 10.27
N VAL A 99 7.42 5.44 11.58
CA VAL A 99 6.79 6.42 12.48
C VAL A 99 7.45 7.77 12.25
N THR A 100 6.64 8.83 12.28
CA THR A 100 7.11 10.20 12.10
C THR A 100 6.38 11.14 13.05
N THR A 101 6.62 12.43 12.90
CA THR A 101 5.88 13.49 13.59
C THR A 101 5.25 14.41 12.54
N TRP A 102 4.17 15.06 12.92
CA TRP A 102 3.50 16.01 12.02
C TRP A 102 4.36 17.21 11.63
#